data_0a8bde6f447ccc2f09f584f91bc0096d
#
_entry.id   0a8bde6f447ccc2f09f584f91bc0096d
#
_cell.length_a   1.000
_cell.length_b   1.000
_cell.length_c   1.000
_cell.angle_alpha   90.00
_cell.angle_beta   90.00
_cell.angle_gamma   90.00
#
_symmetry.space_group_name_H-M   'P 1'
#
loop_
_entity.id
_entity.type
_entity.pdbx_description
1 polymer ?
#
loop_
_entity_poly.entity_id
_entity_poly.type
_entity_poly.pdbx_seq_one_letter_code
_entity_poly.pdbx_strand_id
1 'polypeptide(L)'
;MTGMFDVSKKIDTFRTATARAVLRISSTTIHHIDNGNSPKGNIIEAAKISGTMAAKKTYDLIPYCHPIPIDYVKVDVSIGENQIEILVQVKSIWKTGVEMEALTAASIASLTIYDMLKPIDAYLSIESIRLIKKKGGINDFKESSWSKIKAAVLVASDTRSKQEDESGRIIIEKLKGIGCDIVEYVVIPDNKATIISELKRFSDDLKVDIVITTGGTGVGPHDFTPEATKEILEKELLGVAETIRAHGQRRTPLSMLSRGVVGLRGNTVIINLPGSVNAVLESLDCIFPGILHIFKMLQGHRHK
;
A
#
# COMPACT_ATOMS: atom_id res chain seq x y z
N MET A 1 21.01 -10.12 -2.91
CA MET A 1 20.73 -9.21 -1.79
C MET A 1 20.38 -10.06 -0.58
N THR A 2 21.17 -10.01 0.44
CA THR A 2 20.94 -10.70 1.73
C THR A 2 20.54 -9.62 2.74
N GLY A 3 19.25 -9.59 3.16
CA GLY A 3 18.78 -8.60 4.12
C GLY A 3 17.25 -8.43 4.11
N MET A 4 16.77 -7.54 4.97
CA MET A 4 15.37 -7.14 5.01
C MET A 4 14.98 -6.42 3.72
N PHE A 5 13.77 -6.65 3.26
CA PHE A 5 13.23 -5.96 2.09
C PHE A 5 12.94 -4.48 2.42
N ASP A 6 13.45 -3.53 1.63
CA ASP A 6 13.21 -2.11 1.88
C ASP A 6 11.74 -1.73 1.65
N VAL A 7 11.06 -1.29 2.70
CA VAL A 7 9.67 -0.81 2.67
C VAL A 7 9.56 0.70 2.97
N SER A 8 10.68 1.42 3.04
CA SER A 8 10.70 2.83 3.42
C SER A 8 9.87 3.71 2.47
N LYS A 9 9.82 3.34 1.19
CA LYS A 9 9.06 4.06 0.15
C LYS A 9 7.57 3.75 0.11
N LYS A 10 7.11 2.70 0.81
CA LYS A 10 5.70 2.29 0.79
C LYS A 10 4.86 3.17 1.71
N ILE A 11 3.61 3.40 1.30
CA ILE A 11 2.58 4.01 2.14
C ILE A 11 2.00 2.99 3.13
N ASP A 12 1.48 3.49 4.25
CA ASP A 12 0.72 2.69 5.18
C ASP A 12 -0.64 2.34 4.56
N THR A 13 -1.02 1.07 4.64
CA THR A 13 -2.33 0.59 4.19
C THR A 13 -2.87 -0.44 5.16
N PHE A 14 -4.19 -0.59 5.21
CA PHE A 14 -4.82 -1.62 6.02
C PHE A 14 -4.45 -3.01 5.50
N ARG A 15 -3.93 -3.85 6.38
CA ARG A 15 -3.46 -5.21 6.12
C ARG A 15 -4.23 -6.20 6.97
N THR A 16 -4.60 -7.32 6.38
CA THR A 16 -5.17 -8.45 7.12
C THR A 16 -4.61 -9.74 6.56
N ALA A 17 -4.33 -10.68 7.45
CA ALA A 17 -3.95 -12.04 7.10
C ALA A 17 -4.70 -13.03 8.00
N THR A 18 -5.04 -14.18 7.44
CA THR A 18 -5.64 -15.28 8.18
C THR A 18 -4.84 -16.54 7.90
N ALA A 19 -4.33 -17.17 8.95
CA ALA A 19 -3.65 -18.45 8.90
C ALA A 19 -4.51 -19.52 9.58
N ARG A 20 -4.37 -20.75 9.12
CA ARG A 20 -5.04 -21.93 9.66
C ARG A 20 -4.00 -22.97 10.01
N ALA A 21 -4.12 -23.57 11.19
CA ALA A 21 -3.38 -24.78 11.56
C ALA A 21 -4.35 -25.90 11.88
N VAL A 22 -3.93 -27.14 11.61
CA VAL A 22 -4.68 -28.36 11.90
C VAL A 22 -3.77 -29.33 12.61
N LEU A 23 -4.23 -29.78 13.78
CA LEU A 23 -3.60 -30.88 14.53
C LEU A 23 -4.53 -32.09 14.45
N ARG A 24 -3.93 -33.27 14.26
CA ARG A 24 -4.63 -34.55 14.39
C ARG A 24 -4.55 -35.01 15.85
N ILE A 25 -5.66 -35.47 16.40
CA ILE A 25 -5.78 -36.00 17.75
C ILE A 25 -6.56 -37.31 17.74
N SER A 26 -6.35 -38.14 18.76
CA SER A 26 -7.15 -39.35 18.96
C SER A 26 -8.52 -39.02 19.57
N SER A 27 -9.53 -39.89 19.34
CA SER A 27 -10.85 -39.75 19.95
C SER A 27 -10.81 -39.78 21.48
N THR A 28 -9.89 -40.53 22.05
CA THR A 28 -9.68 -40.60 23.53
C THR A 28 -9.21 -39.26 24.09
N THR A 29 -8.40 -38.51 23.35
CA THR A 29 -7.93 -37.20 23.76
C THR A 29 -9.06 -36.18 23.86
N ILE A 30 -10.07 -36.26 22.99
CA ILE A 30 -11.24 -35.38 23.05
C ILE A 30 -11.96 -35.54 24.38
N HIS A 31 -12.23 -36.75 24.79
CA HIS A 31 -12.89 -37.02 26.09
C HIS A 31 -12.09 -36.42 27.28
N HIS A 32 -10.78 -36.46 27.22
CA HIS A 32 -9.95 -35.81 28.24
C HIS A 32 -10.09 -34.28 28.23
N ILE A 33 -10.16 -33.67 27.04
CA ILE A 33 -10.33 -32.21 26.89
C ILE A 33 -11.72 -31.79 27.41
N ASP A 34 -12.77 -32.46 26.98
CA ASP A 34 -14.16 -32.13 27.33
C ASP A 34 -14.44 -32.27 28.85
N ASN A 35 -13.80 -33.23 29.49
CA ASN A 35 -13.89 -33.42 30.94
C ASN A 35 -12.95 -32.50 31.75
N GLY A 36 -12.22 -31.57 31.11
CA GLY A 36 -11.29 -30.69 31.78
C GLY A 36 -10.03 -31.37 32.32
N ASN A 37 -9.75 -32.62 31.91
CA ASN A 37 -8.65 -33.45 32.39
C ASN A 37 -7.36 -33.31 31.57
N SER A 38 -7.14 -32.17 30.94
CA SER A 38 -5.85 -31.91 30.29
C SER A 38 -4.72 -31.79 31.34
N PRO A 39 -3.62 -32.51 31.16
CA PRO A 39 -2.54 -32.56 32.19
C PRO A 39 -1.92 -31.23 32.57
N LYS A 40 -1.99 -30.25 31.65
CA LYS A 40 -1.38 -28.92 31.80
C LYS A 40 -2.41 -27.77 31.81
N GLY A 41 -3.70 -28.07 32.05
CA GLY A 41 -4.76 -27.08 32.15
C GLY A 41 -5.50 -26.77 30.84
N ASN A 42 -6.07 -25.59 30.71
CA ASN A 42 -6.92 -25.21 29.58
C ASN A 42 -6.10 -24.97 28.30
N ILE A 43 -6.18 -25.92 27.37
CA ILE A 43 -5.44 -25.89 26.10
C ILE A 43 -5.89 -24.75 25.18
N ILE A 44 -7.18 -24.41 25.21
CA ILE A 44 -7.76 -23.38 24.35
C ILE A 44 -7.23 -22.00 24.77
N GLU A 45 -7.29 -21.70 26.05
CA GLU A 45 -6.80 -20.42 26.56
C GLU A 45 -5.27 -20.31 26.44
N ALA A 46 -4.54 -21.39 26.68
CA ALA A 46 -3.10 -21.42 26.49
C ALA A 46 -2.71 -21.15 25.04
N ALA A 47 -3.41 -21.76 24.06
CA ALA A 47 -3.18 -21.53 22.64
C ALA A 47 -3.53 -20.09 22.21
N LYS A 48 -4.62 -19.52 22.73
CA LYS A 48 -5.00 -18.12 22.44
C LYS A 48 -3.93 -17.14 22.96
N ILE A 49 -3.46 -17.34 24.17
CA ILE A 49 -2.43 -16.48 24.79
C ILE A 49 -1.13 -16.61 24.03
N SER A 50 -0.64 -17.84 23.83
CA SER A 50 0.66 -18.08 23.16
C SER A 50 0.64 -17.61 21.70
N GLY A 51 -0.43 -17.87 20.95
CA GLY A 51 -0.58 -17.39 19.60
C GLY A 51 -0.62 -15.86 19.52
N THR A 52 -1.34 -15.20 20.42
CA THR A 52 -1.38 -13.73 20.49
C THR A 52 0.01 -13.15 20.82
N MET A 53 0.73 -13.74 21.74
CA MET A 53 2.10 -13.32 22.07
C MET A 53 3.06 -13.54 20.90
N ALA A 54 2.93 -14.66 20.19
CA ALA A 54 3.75 -14.99 19.03
C ALA A 54 3.55 -14.02 17.88
N ALA A 55 2.30 -13.63 17.57
CA ALA A 55 2.03 -12.58 16.59
C ALA A 55 2.80 -11.29 16.89
N LYS A 56 2.78 -10.84 18.16
CA LYS A 56 3.46 -9.62 18.62
C LYS A 56 4.99 -9.71 18.62
N LYS A 57 5.54 -10.91 18.61
CA LYS A 57 6.99 -11.17 18.68
C LYS A 57 7.55 -11.81 17.41
N THR A 58 6.82 -11.77 16.31
CA THR A 58 7.23 -12.41 15.05
C THR A 58 8.59 -11.93 14.56
N TYR A 59 8.87 -10.63 14.62
CA TYR A 59 10.15 -10.07 14.19
C TYR A 59 11.35 -10.52 15.06
N ASP A 60 11.12 -10.89 16.31
CA ASP A 60 12.17 -11.47 17.19
C ASP A 60 12.52 -12.91 16.77
N LEU A 61 11.59 -13.62 16.16
CA LEU A 61 11.70 -15.04 15.78
C LEU A 61 12.14 -15.24 14.34
N ILE A 62 11.73 -14.34 13.43
CA ILE A 62 11.98 -14.44 11.99
C ILE A 62 12.93 -13.32 11.55
N PRO A 63 14.20 -13.63 11.24
CA PRO A 63 15.30 -12.65 11.14
C PRO A 63 15.06 -11.47 10.17
N TYR A 64 14.33 -11.68 9.09
CA TYR A 64 14.11 -10.66 8.07
C TYR A 64 12.69 -10.05 8.08
N CYS A 65 11.89 -10.36 9.13
CA CYS A 65 10.61 -9.71 9.33
C CYS A 65 10.78 -8.28 9.88
N HIS A 66 9.93 -7.37 9.39
CA HIS A 66 9.87 -6.01 9.93
C HIS A 66 9.14 -6.00 11.27
N PRO A 67 9.53 -5.13 12.21
CA PRO A 67 8.73 -4.88 13.41
C PRO A 67 7.43 -4.15 13.01
N ILE A 68 6.32 -4.88 12.99
CA ILE A 68 5.02 -4.36 12.59
C ILE A 68 4.20 -4.05 13.84
N PRO A 69 3.64 -2.82 13.99
CA PRO A 69 2.66 -2.54 15.02
C PRO A 69 1.39 -3.34 14.74
N ILE A 70 0.99 -4.19 15.67
CA ILE A 70 -0.18 -5.05 15.53
C ILE A 70 -1.40 -4.36 16.14
N ASP A 71 -2.44 -4.12 15.32
CA ASP A 71 -3.69 -3.49 15.76
C ASP A 71 -4.69 -4.52 16.29
N TYR A 72 -4.63 -5.77 15.78
CA TYR A 72 -5.57 -6.81 16.15
C TYR A 72 -5.01 -8.21 15.93
N VAL A 73 -5.23 -9.09 16.93
CA VAL A 73 -5.01 -10.54 16.83
C VAL A 73 -6.25 -11.25 17.36
N LYS A 74 -6.74 -12.21 16.61
CA LYS A 74 -7.77 -13.14 17.05
C LYS A 74 -7.26 -14.56 16.82
N VAL A 75 -7.33 -15.39 17.84
CA VAL A 75 -7.01 -16.81 17.78
C VAL A 75 -8.27 -17.58 18.17
N ASP A 76 -8.86 -18.27 17.22
CA ASP A 76 -10.00 -19.17 17.43
C ASP A 76 -9.48 -20.61 17.42
N VAL A 77 -9.93 -21.40 18.38
CA VAL A 77 -9.60 -22.83 18.49
C VAL A 77 -10.91 -23.61 18.49
N SER A 78 -11.04 -24.56 17.59
CA SER A 78 -12.18 -25.46 17.50
C SER A 78 -11.74 -26.91 17.58
N ILE A 79 -12.45 -27.71 18.34
CA ILE A 79 -12.19 -29.13 18.54
C ILE A 79 -13.26 -29.91 17.78
N GLY A 80 -12.79 -30.76 16.86
CA GLY A 80 -13.64 -31.70 16.10
C GLY A 80 -13.36 -33.14 16.51
N GLU A 81 -14.01 -34.10 15.87
CA GLU A 81 -13.93 -35.53 16.25
C GLU A 81 -12.52 -36.13 16.26
N ASN A 82 -11.64 -35.71 15.36
CA ASN A 82 -10.27 -36.25 15.22
C ASN A 82 -9.25 -35.14 14.97
N GLN A 83 -9.61 -33.89 15.15
CA GLN A 83 -8.72 -32.78 14.88
C GLN A 83 -9.00 -31.55 15.75
N ILE A 84 -7.97 -30.76 15.96
CA ILE A 84 -8.09 -29.40 16.48
C ILE A 84 -7.75 -28.46 15.34
N GLU A 85 -8.62 -27.51 15.09
CA GLU A 85 -8.37 -26.43 14.13
C GLU A 85 -8.10 -25.13 14.86
N ILE A 86 -7.05 -24.42 14.43
CA ILE A 86 -6.69 -23.11 14.92
C ILE A 86 -6.80 -22.13 13.76
N LEU A 87 -7.59 -21.09 13.94
CA LEU A 87 -7.73 -20.00 12.98
C LEU A 87 -7.19 -18.72 13.59
N VAL A 88 -6.18 -18.14 12.97
CA VAL A 88 -5.58 -16.89 13.43
C VAL A 88 -5.84 -15.79 12.43
N GLN A 89 -6.41 -14.67 12.88
CA GLN A 89 -6.53 -13.44 12.10
C GLN A 89 -5.67 -12.34 12.72
N VAL A 90 -4.86 -11.68 11.89
CA VAL A 90 -4.06 -10.53 12.28
C VAL A 90 -4.42 -9.33 11.40
N LYS A 91 -4.47 -8.13 12.01
CA LYS A 91 -4.69 -6.87 11.29
C LYS A 91 -3.69 -5.82 11.72
N SER A 92 -3.29 -4.97 10.77
CA SER A 92 -2.41 -3.82 11.01
C SER A 92 -2.61 -2.75 9.94
N ILE A 93 -2.33 -1.50 10.28
CA ILE A 93 -2.15 -0.41 9.32
C ILE A 93 -0.65 -0.17 9.18
N TRP A 94 -0.03 -0.75 8.14
CA TRP A 94 1.41 -0.65 7.96
C TRP A 94 1.86 -0.82 6.50
N LYS A 95 3.16 -0.66 6.28
CA LYS A 95 3.82 -0.67 4.96
C LYS A 95 3.92 -2.05 4.32
N THR A 96 3.83 -3.12 5.12
CA THR A 96 3.94 -4.51 4.66
C THR A 96 2.82 -5.37 5.24
N GLY A 97 2.62 -6.57 4.68
CA GLY A 97 1.58 -7.50 5.12
C GLY A 97 1.91 -8.17 6.44
N VAL A 98 0.89 -8.75 7.06
CA VAL A 98 0.94 -9.43 8.38
C VAL A 98 0.83 -10.95 8.25
N GLU A 99 1.28 -11.48 7.09
CA GLU A 99 1.22 -12.91 6.82
C GLU A 99 2.08 -13.72 7.77
N MET A 100 3.28 -13.20 8.07
CA MET A 100 4.22 -13.89 8.98
C MET A 100 3.72 -13.89 10.41
N GLU A 101 3.10 -12.80 10.85
CA GLU A 101 2.49 -12.69 12.17
C GLU A 101 1.35 -13.71 12.34
N ALA A 102 0.51 -13.88 11.33
CA ALA A 102 -0.57 -14.86 11.36
C ALA A 102 -0.04 -16.31 11.35
N LEU A 103 0.97 -16.60 10.52
CA LEU A 103 1.59 -17.93 10.44
C LEU A 103 2.35 -18.28 11.73
N THR A 104 3.15 -17.35 12.27
CA THR A 104 3.89 -17.55 13.51
C THR A 104 2.94 -17.79 14.67
N ALA A 105 1.85 -17.02 14.75
CA ALA A 105 0.82 -17.21 15.78
C ALA A 105 0.17 -18.59 15.68
N ALA A 106 -0.22 -19.03 14.48
CA ALA A 106 -0.79 -20.35 14.26
C ALA A 106 0.20 -21.47 14.62
N SER A 107 1.47 -21.29 14.29
CA SER A 107 2.54 -22.24 14.61
C SER A 107 2.74 -22.40 16.10
N ILE A 108 2.88 -21.29 16.84
CA ILE A 108 3.13 -21.33 18.28
C ILE A 108 1.90 -21.81 19.05
N ALA A 109 0.69 -21.43 18.64
CA ALA A 109 -0.55 -21.96 19.19
C ALA A 109 -0.63 -23.48 19.00
N SER A 110 -0.28 -23.99 17.83
CA SER A 110 -0.23 -25.44 17.54
C SER A 110 0.78 -26.18 18.40
N LEU A 111 1.99 -25.63 18.50
CA LEU A 111 3.05 -26.20 19.35
C LEU A 111 2.66 -26.18 20.83
N THR A 112 1.94 -25.17 21.27
CA THR A 112 1.42 -25.09 22.65
C THR A 112 0.41 -26.22 22.91
N ILE A 113 -0.56 -26.42 22.03
CA ILE A 113 -1.51 -27.54 22.15
C ILE A 113 -0.77 -28.86 22.08
N TYR A 114 0.17 -29.00 21.15
CA TYR A 114 0.98 -30.22 21.04
C TYR A 114 1.71 -30.55 22.35
N ASP A 115 2.41 -29.59 22.94
CA ASP A 115 3.14 -29.77 24.22
C ASP A 115 2.18 -30.13 25.36
N MET A 116 0.99 -29.59 25.38
CA MET A 116 0.00 -29.84 26.42
C MET A 116 -0.62 -31.25 26.33
N LEU A 117 -0.82 -31.77 25.11
CA LEU A 117 -1.52 -33.02 24.85
C LEU A 117 -0.59 -34.23 24.63
N LYS A 118 0.69 -34.01 24.27
CA LYS A 118 1.64 -35.12 24.01
C LYS A 118 1.75 -36.16 25.11
N PRO A 119 1.51 -35.88 26.42
CA PRO A 119 1.53 -36.92 27.43
C PRO A 119 0.39 -37.93 27.38
N ILE A 120 -0.75 -37.57 26.73
CA ILE A 120 -1.98 -38.37 26.68
C ILE A 120 -2.36 -38.80 25.26
N ASP A 121 -1.65 -38.36 24.24
CA ASP A 121 -1.95 -38.70 22.83
C ASP A 121 -0.65 -39.08 22.09
N ALA A 122 -0.47 -40.36 21.83
CA ALA A 122 0.68 -40.90 21.11
C ALA A 122 0.56 -40.64 19.55
N TYR A 123 -0.61 -40.33 19.05
CA TYR A 123 -0.90 -40.10 17.62
C TYR A 123 -1.01 -38.64 17.25
N LEU A 124 -0.75 -37.74 18.21
CA LEU A 124 -0.80 -36.31 18.02
C LEU A 124 0.18 -35.85 16.93
N SER A 125 -0.32 -35.11 15.95
CA SER A 125 0.52 -34.54 14.90
C SER A 125 0.02 -33.18 14.45
N ILE A 126 0.93 -32.31 14.01
CA ILE A 126 0.58 -31.06 13.32
C ILE A 126 0.55 -31.35 11.82
N GLU A 127 -0.64 -31.44 11.26
CA GLU A 127 -0.86 -31.86 9.87
C GLU A 127 -0.55 -30.72 8.87
N SER A 128 -0.92 -29.49 9.22
CA SER A 128 -0.69 -28.35 8.32
C SER A 128 -0.74 -27.03 9.05
N ILE A 129 0.05 -26.06 8.52
CA ILE A 129 -0.03 -24.64 8.87
C ILE A 129 -0.02 -23.90 7.54
N ARG A 130 -1.07 -23.13 7.25
CA ARG A 130 -1.26 -22.49 5.94
C ARG A 130 -1.81 -21.08 6.08
N LEU A 131 -1.33 -20.19 5.23
CA LEU A 131 -2.00 -18.92 4.98
C LEU A 131 -3.25 -19.18 4.12
N ILE A 132 -4.45 -18.79 4.61
CA ILE A 132 -5.71 -19.00 3.89
C ILE A 132 -6.18 -17.74 3.17
N LYS A 133 -5.92 -16.58 3.77
CA LYS A 133 -6.36 -15.30 3.22
C LYS A 133 -5.38 -14.20 3.57
N LYS A 134 -5.12 -13.34 2.61
CA LYS A 134 -4.49 -12.03 2.84
C LYS A 134 -5.23 -10.97 2.07
N LYS A 135 -5.26 -9.77 2.60
CA LYS A 135 -5.83 -8.60 1.94
C LYS A 135 -5.08 -7.35 2.39
N GLY A 136 -5.02 -6.37 1.52
CA GLY A 136 -4.37 -5.09 1.73
C GLY A 136 -3.11 -4.91 0.90
N GLY A 137 -2.70 -3.65 0.77
CA GLY A 137 -1.56 -3.24 -0.02
C GLY A 137 -1.93 -2.63 -1.36
N ILE A 138 -0.93 -1.99 -1.96
CA ILE A 138 -1.10 -1.25 -3.22
C ILE A 138 -1.63 -2.15 -4.35
N ASN A 139 -1.29 -3.44 -4.32
CA ASN A 139 -1.74 -4.37 -5.36
C ASN A 139 -3.25 -4.66 -5.35
N ASP A 140 -3.93 -4.50 -4.21
CA ASP A 140 -5.39 -4.65 -4.13
C ASP A 140 -6.13 -3.52 -4.86
N PHE A 141 -5.44 -2.41 -5.13
CA PHE A 141 -5.96 -1.26 -5.88
C PHE A 141 -5.51 -1.26 -7.35
N LYS A 142 -4.74 -2.29 -7.78
CA LYS A 142 -4.44 -2.49 -9.20
C LYS A 142 -5.66 -3.09 -9.88
N GLU A 143 -6.31 -2.28 -10.68
CA GLU A 143 -7.42 -2.74 -11.51
C GLU A 143 -6.90 -3.42 -12.78
N SER A 144 -7.50 -4.54 -13.13
CA SER A 144 -7.05 -5.42 -14.22
C SER A 144 -7.42 -4.95 -15.63
N SER A 145 -8.18 -3.86 -15.77
CA SER A 145 -8.70 -3.39 -17.07
C SER A 145 -8.71 -1.87 -17.18
N TRP A 146 -7.54 -1.28 -17.40
CA TRP A 146 -7.49 0.10 -17.91
C TRP A 146 -7.44 0.04 -19.43
N SER A 147 -8.36 0.76 -20.13
CA SER A 147 -8.07 1.24 -21.47
C SER A 147 -6.78 2.05 -21.40
N LYS A 148 -5.94 2.02 -22.42
CA LYS A 148 -4.66 2.76 -22.43
C LYS A 148 -4.90 4.21 -22.02
N ILE A 149 -4.40 4.59 -20.82
CA ILE A 149 -4.49 5.96 -20.30
C ILE A 149 -3.49 6.81 -21.07
N LYS A 150 -3.97 7.85 -21.71
CA LYS A 150 -3.13 8.83 -22.41
C LYS A 150 -2.58 9.84 -21.42
N ALA A 151 -1.26 10.02 -21.42
CA ALA A 151 -0.58 10.92 -20.49
C ALA A 151 0.25 11.96 -21.23
N ALA A 152 0.32 13.18 -20.67
CA ALA A 152 1.25 14.22 -21.07
C ALA A 152 2.12 14.64 -19.87
N VAL A 153 3.35 15.04 -20.16
CA VAL A 153 4.31 15.51 -19.15
C VAL A 153 4.78 16.91 -19.52
N LEU A 154 4.66 17.85 -18.58
CA LEU A 154 5.11 19.21 -18.70
C LEU A 154 6.15 19.52 -17.64
N VAL A 155 7.32 20.01 -18.07
CA VAL A 155 8.37 20.47 -17.17
C VAL A 155 8.49 21.99 -17.28
N ALA A 156 8.25 22.69 -16.18
CA ALA A 156 8.47 24.12 -16.08
C ALA A 156 9.89 24.37 -15.53
N SER A 157 10.76 24.93 -16.37
CA SER A 157 12.15 25.22 -16.00
C SER A 157 12.78 26.25 -16.90
N ASP A 158 13.35 27.28 -16.29
CA ASP A 158 14.11 28.32 -17.00
C ASP A 158 15.55 27.91 -17.33
N THR A 159 16.06 26.84 -16.70
CA THR A 159 17.48 26.49 -16.75
C THR A 159 17.77 25.14 -17.41
N ARG A 160 16.77 24.26 -17.57
CA ARG A 160 16.96 22.89 -18.07
C ARG A 160 16.49 22.73 -19.50
N SER A 161 17.31 22.12 -20.31
CA SER A 161 16.90 21.61 -21.62
C SER A 161 16.22 20.23 -21.47
N LYS A 162 15.51 19.79 -22.51
CA LYS A 162 14.89 18.44 -22.56
C LYS A 162 15.90 17.31 -22.39
N GLN A 163 17.17 17.55 -22.72
CA GLN A 163 18.26 16.57 -22.58
C GLN A 163 18.77 16.45 -21.15
N GLU A 164 18.66 17.51 -20.35
CA GLU A 164 19.13 17.60 -18.97
C GLU A 164 18.02 17.34 -17.95
N ASP A 165 16.76 17.17 -18.40
CA ASP A 165 15.64 16.96 -17.51
C ASP A 165 15.53 15.50 -17.06
N GLU A 166 15.94 15.27 -15.84
CA GLU A 166 15.86 13.97 -15.16
C GLU A 166 14.46 13.71 -14.56
N SER A 167 13.81 14.77 -14.07
CA SER A 167 12.51 14.68 -13.40
C SER A 167 11.41 14.24 -14.37
N GLY A 168 11.34 14.83 -15.56
CA GLY A 168 10.37 14.45 -16.57
C GLY A 168 10.60 13.03 -17.11
N ARG A 169 11.87 12.62 -17.27
CA ARG A 169 12.18 11.24 -17.68
C ARG A 169 11.67 10.21 -16.68
N ILE A 170 11.88 10.46 -15.39
CA ILE A 170 11.40 9.60 -14.31
C ILE A 170 9.87 9.52 -14.31
N ILE A 171 9.18 10.64 -14.53
CA ILE A 171 7.70 10.64 -14.66
C ILE A 171 7.29 9.74 -15.83
N ILE A 172 7.92 9.89 -16.99
CA ILE A 172 7.64 9.10 -18.18
C ILE A 172 7.86 7.61 -17.94
N GLU A 173 9.00 7.22 -17.34
CA GLU A 173 9.31 5.83 -17.01
C GLU A 173 8.26 5.23 -16.06
N LYS A 174 7.89 5.98 -15.02
CA LYS A 174 6.88 5.55 -14.07
C LYS A 174 5.51 5.35 -14.72
N LEU A 175 5.07 6.31 -15.52
CA LEU A 175 3.79 6.25 -16.25
C LEU A 175 3.76 5.09 -17.25
N LYS A 176 4.83 4.86 -18.00
CA LYS A 176 4.96 3.69 -18.89
C LYS A 176 4.92 2.37 -18.10
N GLY A 177 5.60 2.33 -16.95
CA GLY A 177 5.61 1.15 -16.07
C GLY A 177 4.26 0.74 -15.51
N ILE A 178 3.29 1.67 -15.45
CA ILE A 178 1.90 1.41 -15.06
C ILE A 178 0.94 1.29 -16.24
N GLY A 179 1.46 1.31 -17.48
CA GLY A 179 0.69 1.07 -18.71
C GLY A 179 0.10 2.32 -19.37
N CYS A 180 0.53 3.53 -18.98
CA CYS A 180 0.13 4.76 -19.66
C CYS A 180 0.85 4.93 -21.00
N ASP A 181 0.12 5.52 -21.97
CA ASP A 181 0.65 5.93 -23.26
C ASP A 181 1.06 7.41 -23.20
N ILE A 182 2.34 7.71 -23.44
CA ILE A 182 2.85 9.07 -23.38
C ILE A 182 2.60 9.74 -24.75
N VAL A 183 1.62 10.62 -24.77
CA VAL A 183 1.21 11.36 -25.99
C VAL A 183 2.15 12.53 -26.24
N GLU A 184 2.56 13.23 -25.18
CA GLU A 184 3.36 14.44 -25.31
C GLU A 184 4.30 14.62 -24.11
N TYR A 185 5.48 15.18 -24.37
CA TYR A 185 6.43 15.61 -23.36
C TYR A 185 7.10 16.91 -23.77
N VAL A 186 6.93 17.95 -22.97
CA VAL A 186 7.49 19.29 -23.22
C VAL A 186 8.27 19.82 -22.03
N VAL A 187 9.29 20.58 -22.33
CA VAL A 187 10.02 21.42 -21.35
C VAL A 187 9.82 22.86 -21.81
N ILE A 188 9.28 23.69 -20.94
CA ILE A 188 8.93 25.09 -21.22
C ILE A 188 9.48 26.01 -20.13
N PRO A 189 9.68 27.29 -20.40
CA PRO A 189 9.99 28.28 -19.37
C PRO A 189 8.91 28.35 -18.29
N ASP A 190 9.29 28.71 -17.06
CA ASP A 190 8.34 28.90 -15.96
C ASP A 190 7.59 30.25 -16.13
N ASN A 191 6.76 30.29 -17.14
CA ASN A 191 5.91 31.43 -17.49
C ASN A 191 4.44 31.05 -17.41
N LYS A 192 3.67 31.78 -16.63
CA LYS A 192 2.26 31.47 -16.37
C LYS A 192 1.43 31.31 -17.65
N ALA A 193 1.59 32.22 -18.61
CA ALA A 193 0.78 32.20 -19.86
C ALA A 193 1.12 30.98 -20.72
N THR A 194 2.41 30.62 -20.81
CA THR A 194 2.90 29.47 -21.55
C THR A 194 2.40 28.17 -20.91
N ILE A 195 2.47 28.06 -19.57
CA ILE A 195 1.97 26.91 -18.84
C ILE A 195 0.45 26.73 -19.05
N ILE A 196 -0.34 27.81 -18.96
CA ILE A 196 -1.80 27.79 -19.22
C ILE A 196 -2.08 27.28 -20.63
N SER A 197 -1.38 27.82 -21.64
CA SER A 197 -1.56 27.44 -23.05
C SER A 197 -1.32 25.94 -23.25
N GLU A 198 -0.22 25.40 -22.73
CA GLU A 198 0.13 23.98 -22.87
C GLU A 198 -0.83 23.09 -22.13
N LEU A 199 -1.22 23.45 -20.90
CA LEU A 199 -2.18 22.66 -20.14
C LEU A 199 -3.55 22.60 -20.82
N LYS A 200 -4.02 23.72 -21.40
CA LYS A 200 -5.25 23.74 -22.21
C LYS A 200 -5.10 22.89 -23.47
N ARG A 201 -3.98 22.99 -24.18
CA ARG A 201 -3.70 22.16 -25.37
C ARG A 201 -3.75 20.67 -25.03
N PHE A 202 -3.15 20.26 -23.93
CA PHE A 202 -3.19 18.85 -23.51
C PHE A 202 -4.60 18.38 -23.15
N SER A 203 -5.36 19.21 -22.44
CA SER A 203 -6.68 18.84 -21.94
C SER A 203 -7.76 18.95 -23.01
N ASP A 204 -7.77 20.03 -23.78
CA ASP A 204 -8.88 20.37 -24.68
C ASP A 204 -8.64 19.83 -26.11
N ASP A 205 -7.41 19.94 -26.64
CA ASP A 205 -7.10 19.56 -28.03
C ASP A 205 -6.62 18.09 -28.09
N LEU A 206 -5.62 17.72 -27.32
CA LEU A 206 -5.08 16.35 -27.30
C LEU A 206 -5.95 15.38 -26.50
N LYS A 207 -6.78 15.91 -25.61
CA LYS A 207 -7.71 15.16 -24.74
C LYS A 207 -7.02 14.00 -24.04
N VAL A 208 -5.89 14.32 -23.39
CA VAL A 208 -5.17 13.33 -22.57
C VAL A 208 -5.94 13.08 -21.28
N ASP A 209 -5.82 11.88 -20.74
CA ASP A 209 -6.48 11.51 -19.49
C ASP A 209 -5.77 12.10 -18.27
N ILE A 210 -4.43 12.19 -18.32
CA ILE A 210 -3.62 12.70 -17.21
C ILE A 210 -2.49 13.61 -17.70
N VAL A 211 -2.33 14.75 -17.03
CA VAL A 211 -1.20 15.64 -17.20
C VAL A 211 -0.41 15.68 -15.90
N ILE A 212 0.87 15.40 -15.97
CA ILE A 212 1.78 15.60 -14.84
C ILE A 212 2.71 16.75 -15.17
N THR A 213 2.72 17.77 -14.27
CA THR A 213 3.70 18.85 -14.35
C THR A 213 4.78 18.67 -13.29
N THR A 214 5.98 19.10 -13.54
CA THR A 214 7.06 19.18 -12.55
C THR A 214 7.84 20.49 -12.69
N GLY A 215 8.24 21.06 -11.55
CA GLY A 215 8.88 22.37 -11.48
C GLY A 215 7.89 23.52 -11.24
N GLY A 216 8.40 24.67 -10.88
CA GLY A 216 7.63 25.91 -10.65
C GLY A 216 6.60 25.83 -9.53
N THR A 217 6.78 24.95 -8.52
CA THR A 217 5.80 24.75 -7.42
C THR A 217 6.24 25.30 -6.07
N GLY A 218 7.39 25.95 -6.00
CA GLY A 218 7.92 26.56 -4.78
C GLY A 218 7.32 27.92 -4.48
N VAL A 219 8.04 28.72 -3.68
CA VAL A 219 7.65 30.07 -3.25
C VAL A 219 8.47 31.17 -3.92
N GLY A 220 9.28 30.79 -4.92
CA GLY A 220 10.11 31.71 -5.66
C GLY A 220 9.32 32.67 -6.55
N PRO A 221 9.95 33.80 -6.98
CA PRO A 221 9.29 34.80 -7.81
C PRO A 221 8.96 34.31 -9.24
N HIS A 222 9.55 33.20 -9.65
CA HIS A 222 9.32 32.58 -10.97
C HIS A 222 8.55 31.26 -10.89
N ASP A 223 8.02 30.87 -9.71
CA ASP A 223 7.24 29.65 -9.53
C ASP A 223 5.76 29.91 -9.83
N PHE A 224 5.30 29.69 -11.07
CA PHE A 224 3.93 30.00 -11.51
C PHE A 224 3.07 28.78 -11.80
N THR A 225 3.60 27.56 -11.74
CA THR A 225 2.85 26.35 -12.08
C THR A 225 1.54 26.19 -11.31
N PRO A 226 1.47 26.42 -9.98
CA PRO A 226 0.21 26.30 -9.23
C PRO A 226 -0.85 27.33 -9.65
N GLU A 227 -0.45 28.58 -9.88
CA GLU A 227 -1.33 29.67 -10.30
C GLU A 227 -1.89 29.42 -11.70
N ALA A 228 -1.03 28.98 -12.62
CA ALA A 228 -1.41 28.62 -13.98
C ALA A 228 -2.42 27.46 -14.00
N THR A 229 -2.15 26.45 -13.17
CA THR A 229 -3.02 25.29 -13.06
C THR A 229 -4.38 25.66 -12.46
N LYS A 230 -4.41 26.39 -11.34
CA LYS A 230 -5.67 26.84 -10.69
C LYS A 230 -6.58 27.61 -11.60
N GLU A 231 -6.01 28.44 -12.47
CA GLU A 231 -6.80 29.29 -13.40
C GLU A 231 -7.62 28.47 -14.40
N ILE A 232 -7.19 27.26 -14.71
CA ILE A 232 -7.86 26.41 -15.71
C ILE A 232 -8.64 25.25 -15.13
N LEU A 233 -8.47 24.96 -13.84
CA LEU A 233 -9.19 23.86 -13.20
C LEU A 233 -10.67 24.15 -13.03
N GLU A 234 -11.49 23.15 -13.29
CA GLU A 234 -12.94 23.16 -13.02
C GLU A 234 -13.25 22.60 -11.62
N LYS A 235 -12.43 21.66 -11.15
CA LYS A 235 -12.55 21.04 -9.83
C LYS A 235 -11.17 20.80 -9.22
N GLU A 236 -10.96 21.21 -7.97
CA GLU A 236 -9.74 20.88 -7.23
C GLU A 236 -9.88 19.52 -6.53
N LEU A 237 -8.80 18.74 -6.53
CA LEU A 237 -8.67 17.46 -5.84
C LEU A 237 -7.72 17.63 -4.64
N LEU A 238 -8.18 18.38 -3.65
CA LEU A 238 -7.37 18.79 -2.48
C LEU A 238 -6.75 17.59 -1.76
N GLY A 239 -7.50 16.50 -1.58
CA GLY A 239 -7.02 15.30 -0.90
C GLY A 239 -5.80 14.65 -1.57
N VAL A 240 -5.68 14.74 -2.90
CA VAL A 240 -4.49 14.23 -3.60
C VAL A 240 -3.27 15.11 -3.32
N ALA A 241 -3.43 16.43 -3.40
CA ALA A 241 -2.36 17.37 -3.10
C ALA A 241 -1.90 17.29 -1.63
N GLU A 242 -2.83 17.10 -0.71
CA GLU A 242 -2.55 16.87 0.72
C GLU A 242 -1.80 15.55 0.93
N THR A 243 -2.19 14.47 0.25
CA THR A 243 -1.54 13.17 0.33
C THR A 243 -0.08 13.27 -0.11
N ILE A 244 0.21 13.98 -1.22
CA ILE A 244 1.58 14.21 -1.71
C ILE A 244 2.41 14.94 -0.66
N ARG A 245 1.90 16.07 -0.11
CA ARG A 245 2.60 16.85 0.91
C ARG A 245 2.80 16.08 2.20
N ALA A 246 1.78 15.40 2.71
CA ALA A 246 1.86 14.61 3.93
C ALA A 246 2.86 13.45 3.80
N HIS A 247 2.88 12.79 2.64
CA HIS A 247 3.86 11.73 2.37
C HIS A 247 5.29 12.27 2.32
N GLY A 248 5.50 13.40 1.62
CA GLY A 248 6.79 14.07 1.57
C GLY A 248 7.26 14.59 2.93
N GLN A 249 6.34 15.09 3.77
CA GLN A 249 6.66 15.60 5.11
C GLN A 249 7.24 14.54 6.05
N ARG A 250 6.91 13.27 5.83
CA ARG A 250 7.53 12.14 6.57
C ARG A 250 9.00 11.90 6.18
N ARG A 251 9.51 12.52 5.12
CA ARG A 251 10.86 12.34 4.55
C ARG A 251 11.71 13.58 4.65
N THR A 252 11.09 14.74 4.42
CA THR A 252 11.78 16.04 4.49
C THR A 252 10.82 17.10 5.02
N PRO A 253 11.27 17.96 5.96
CA PRO A 253 10.46 19.07 6.45
C PRO A 253 10.16 20.13 5.36
N LEU A 254 10.87 20.12 4.24
CA LEU A 254 10.68 21.08 3.15
C LEU A 254 9.43 20.81 2.31
N SER A 255 8.82 19.64 2.41
CA SER A 255 7.63 19.28 1.63
C SER A 255 6.42 20.19 1.90
N MET A 256 6.34 20.80 3.11
CA MET A 256 5.29 21.77 3.44
C MET A 256 5.33 23.06 2.61
N LEU A 257 6.46 23.37 1.96
CA LEU A 257 6.61 24.55 1.13
C LEU A 257 6.11 24.35 -0.30
N SER A 258 5.75 23.13 -0.69
CA SER A 258 5.18 22.85 -2.00
C SER A 258 3.75 23.38 -2.09
N ARG A 259 3.49 24.22 -3.10
CA ARG A 259 2.19 24.79 -3.43
C ARG A 259 1.47 24.01 -4.53
N GLY A 260 2.00 22.83 -4.91
CA GLY A 260 1.44 21.99 -5.97
C GLY A 260 -0.04 21.74 -5.81
N VAL A 261 -0.77 21.80 -6.91
CA VAL A 261 -2.21 21.66 -7.03
C VAL A 261 -2.55 20.40 -7.82
N VAL A 262 -3.67 19.79 -7.51
CA VAL A 262 -4.24 18.67 -8.29
C VAL A 262 -5.71 18.96 -8.55
N GLY A 263 -6.15 18.71 -9.80
CA GLY A 263 -7.55 18.94 -10.15
C GLY A 263 -7.94 18.38 -11.50
N LEU A 264 -9.15 18.70 -11.91
CA LEU A 264 -9.76 18.29 -13.16
C LEU A 264 -10.00 19.49 -14.07
N ARG A 265 -9.71 19.30 -15.37
CA ARG A 265 -10.24 20.09 -16.46
C ARG A 265 -10.95 19.14 -17.45
N GLY A 266 -12.27 19.26 -17.57
CA GLY A 266 -13.07 18.24 -18.25
C GLY A 266 -12.83 16.86 -17.64
N ASN A 267 -12.33 15.91 -18.46
CA ASN A 267 -11.97 14.57 -18.05
C ASN A 267 -10.46 14.39 -17.78
N THR A 268 -9.66 15.43 -17.93
CA THR A 268 -8.22 15.39 -17.73
C THR A 268 -7.87 15.66 -16.25
N VAL A 269 -7.11 14.77 -15.64
CA VAL A 269 -6.51 14.98 -14.32
C VAL A 269 -5.19 15.71 -14.49
N ILE A 270 -5.03 16.87 -13.84
CA ILE A 270 -3.78 17.65 -13.84
C ILE A 270 -3.15 17.56 -12.45
N ILE A 271 -1.87 17.18 -12.39
CA ILE A 271 -1.12 16.96 -11.13
C ILE A 271 0.17 17.77 -11.17
N ASN A 272 0.34 18.70 -10.24
CA ASN A 272 1.60 19.41 -10.09
C ASN A 272 2.51 18.67 -9.09
N LEU A 273 3.71 18.34 -9.53
CA LEU A 273 4.75 17.72 -8.72
C LEU A 273 5.92 18.70 -8.46
N PRO A 274 6.67 18.51 -7.37
CA PRO A 274 7.89 19.27 -7.11
C PRO A 274 8.94 19.08 -8.21
N GLY A 275 9.91 20.01 -8.33
CA GLY A 275 10.96 19.96 -9.36
C GLY A 275 12.11 18.99 -9.08
N SER A 276 12.30 18.51 -7.84
CA SER A 276 13.40 17.61 -7.51
C SER A 276 13.07 16.15 -7.82
N VAL A 277 14.04 15.42 -8.35
CA VAL A 277 13.94 14.00 -8.74
C VAL A 277 13.38 13.12 -7.61
N ASN A 278 13.93 13.25 -6.40
CA ASN A 278 13.48 12.45 -5.27
C ASN A 278 12.02 12.76 -4.88
N ALA A 279 11.64 14.04 -4.85
CA ALA A 279 10.28 14.43 -4.52
C ALA A 279 9.28 13.98 -5.59
N VAL A 280 9.67 13.97 -6.87
CA VAL A 280 8.87 13.39 -7.97
C VAL A 280 8.62 11.91 -7.73
N LEU A 281 9.68 11.12 -7.50
CA LEU A 281 9.56 9.68 -7.24
C LEU A 281 8.64 9.38 -6.05
N GLU A 282 8.86 10.07 -4.94
CA GLU A 282 8.06 9.89 -3.71
C GLU A 282 6.60 10.27 -3.92
N SER A 283 6.34 11.35 -4.66
CA SER A 283 4.98 11.79 -5.00
C SER A 283 4.26 10.76 -5.87
N LEU A 284 4.93 10.24 -6.91
CA LEU A 284 4.38 9.22 -7.78
C LEU A 284 4.10 7.91 -7.01
N ASP A 285 5.03 7.50 -6.14
CA ASP A 285 4.88 6.28 -5.34
C ASP A 285 3.70 6.34 -4.37
N CYS A 286 3.34 7.52 -3.88
CA CYS A 286 2.23 7.66 -2.94
C CYS A 286 0.86 7.75 -3.61
N ILE A 287 0.76 8.27 -4.84
CA ILE A 287 -0.54 8.44 -5.51
C ILE A 287 -0.88 7.30 -6.47
N PHE A 288 0.12 6.65 -7.06
CA PHE A 288 -0.12 5.52 -7.98
C PHE A 288 -0.09 4.17 -7.26
N PRO A 289 -0.95 3.20 -7.65
CA PRO A 289 -1.96 3.29 -8.70
C PRO A 289 -3.30 3.90 -8.24
N GLY A 290 -3.43 4.30 -6.96
CA GLY A 290 -4.71 4.72 -6.37
C GLY A 290 -5.43 5.82 -7.13
N ILE A 291 -4.69 6.83 -7.64
CA ILE A 291 -5.26 7.95 -8.39
C ILE A 291 -6.00 7.51 -9.67
N LEU A 292 -5.63 6.38 -10.25
CA LEU A 292 -6.23 5.88 -11.48
C LEU A 292 -7.72 5.51 -11.31
N HIS A 293 -8.16 5.28 -10.09
CA HIS A 293 -9.57 5.03 -9.80
C HIS A 293 -10.50 6.19 -10.21
N ILE A 294 -9.96 7.40 -10.34
CA ILE A 294 -10.70 8.57 -10.78
C ILE A 294 -11.33 8.37 -12.15
N PHE A 295 -10.69 7.63 -13.06
CA PHE A 295 -11.23 7.42 -14.41
C PHE A 295 -12.51 6.59 -14.42
N LYS A 296 -12.68 5.67 -13.45
CA LYS A 296 -13.96 4.98 -13.25
C LYS A 296 -15.04 5.92 -12.72
N MET A 297 -14.65 6.79 -11.80
CA MET A 297 -15.59 7.78 -11.25
C MET A 297 -16.07 8.76 -12.34
N LEU A 298 -15.17 9.20 -13.23
CA LEU A 298 -15.51 10.07 -14.36
C LEU A 298 -16.45 9.39 -15.38
N GLN A 299 -16.39 8.06 -15.51
CA GLN A 299 -17.31 7.27 -16.34
C GLN A 299 -18.66 7.00 -15.66
N GLY A 300 -18.91 7.55 -14.47
CA GLY A 300 -20.17 7.39 -13.75
C GLY A 300 -20.34 6.07 -12.99
N HIS A 301 -19.28 5.26 -12.85
CA HIS A 301 -19.34 4.06 -12.02
C HIS A 301 -19.48 4.44 -10.54
N ARG A 302 -20.61 4.04 -9.91
CA ARG A 302 -20.82 4.21 -8.47
C ARG A 302 -20.09 3.12 -7.70
N HIS A 303 -19.52 3.48 -6.55
CA HIS A 303 -19.03 2.49 -5.59
C HIS A 303 -20.20 1.57 -5.18
N LYS A 304 -19.98 0.25 -5.31
CA LYS A 304 -20.88 -0.77 -4.73
C LYS A 304 -20.55 -0.98 -3.27
#